data_b5962b26a7b0113a69b9a5aa3fcb17dd
#
_entry.id   b5962b26a7b0113a69b9a5aa3fcb17dd
#
_cell.length_a   1.000
_cell.length_b   1.000
_cell.length_c   1.000
_cell.angle_alpha   90.00
_cell.angle_beta   90.00
_cell.angle_gamma   90.00
#
_symmetry.space_group_name_H-M   'P 1'
#
loop_
_entity.id
_entity.type
_entity.pdbx_description
1 polymer ?
#
loop_
_entity_poly.entity_id
_entity_poly.type
_entity_poly.pdbx_seq_one_letter_code
_entity_poly.pdbx_strand_id
1 'polypeptide(L)'
;MSGRTLYCLGEAWLELESPASLSSAEAFRPRVGGSAAALALAYAALGGRAALLGQLGEDAFGHRIADALADAGADVRRLCFTSRAPTPLLFRGGGGALPCRIRSADLLYSAGQLGESWAADAGALALSSACLVDSPCRFTHLSALDTAHASGVPVCFVPALRPALWPSEKTLRDTVLQFLPFADLLVLTEDEMELLLDTRAYQVGLFFLLRGHVQLVLLQTAEGVHAFTRAAHAFWPGLSAPPEELAARLLFRLDAQDAALKKLMKYSAAALQTLL
;
A
#
# COMPACT_ATOMS: atom_id res chain seq x y z
N MET A 1 -7.70 5.90 -21.16
CA MET A 1 -6.81 5.33 -20.13
C MET A 1 -5.38 5.43 -20.66
N SER A 2 -4.43 5.91 -19.89
CA SER A 2 -3.05 6.19 -20.33
C SER A 2 -2.25 4.94 -20.76
N GLY A 3 -2.76 3.76 -20.47
CA GLY A 3 -2.06 2.48 -20.68
C GLY A 3 -0.88 2.24 -19.74
N ARG A 4 -0.68 3.10 -18.74
CA ARG A 4 0.38 2.95 -17.76
C ARG A 4 0.01 1.95 -16.70
N THR A 5 1.01 1.36 -16.05
CA THR A 5 0.85 0.33 -15.03
C THR A 5 1.00 0.92 -13.63
N LEU A 6 0.06 0.61 -12.74
CA LEU A 6 0.26 0.82 -11.30
C LEU A 6 1.14 -0.33 -10.77
N TYR A 7 2.32 0.01 -10.29
CA TYR A 7 3.19 -0.94 -9.61
C TYR A 7 2.97 -0.88 -8.10
N CYS A 8 2.57 -2.02 -7.51
CA CYS A 8 2.40 -2.16 -6.07
C CYS A 8 3.60 -2.92 -5.52
N LEU A 9 4.44 -2.26 -4.74
CA LEU A 9 5.65 -2.85 -4.17
C LEU A 9 5.40 -3.26 -2.71
N GLY A 10 5.63 -4.53 -2.42
CA GLY A 10 5.54 -5.04 -1.06
C GLY A 10 5.00 -6.44 -0.95
N GLU A 11 4.29 -6.66 0.13
CA GLU A 11 3.86 -7.97 0.58
C GLU A 11 2.58 -8.45 -0.09
N ALA A 12 2.55 -9.77 -0.29
CA ALA A 12 1.34 -10.57 -0.39
C ALA A 12 1.50 -11.77 0.55
N TRP A 13 0.45 -12.09 1.28
CA TRP A 13 0.39 -13.25 2.17
C TRP A 13 -0.93 -13.97 2.06
N LEU A 14 -0.99 -15.19 2.58
CA LEU A 14 -2.26 -15.88 2.72
C LEU A 14 -2.84 -15.55 4.11
N GLU A 15 -3.99 -14.88 4.13
CA GLU A 15 -4.78 -14.71 5.34
C GLU A 15 -5.64 -15.94 5.55
N LEU A 16 -5.61 -16.47 6.76
CA LEU A 16 -6.37 -17.62 7.21
C LEU A 16 -7.34 -17.14 8.28
N GLU A 17 -8.60 -16.95 7.89
CA GLU A 17 -9.62 -16.32 8.74
C GLU A 17 -10.56 -17.36 9.35
N SER A 18 -10.84 -17.23 10.65
CA SER A 18 -11.85 -18.00 11.37
C SER A 18 -12.80 -17.06 12.12
N PRO A 19 -14.11 -17.38 12.20
CA PRO A 19 -15.03 -16.65 13.07
C PRO A 19 -14.77 -16.92 14.56
N ALA A 20 -14.14 -18.06 14.89
CA ALA A 20 -13.75 -18.42 16.23
C ALA A 20 -12.45 -17.73 16.67
N SER A 21 -12.15 -17.74 17.97
CA SER A 21 -10.86 -17.30 18.47
C SER A 21 -9.73 -18.20 17.91
N LEU A 22 -8.51 -17.66 17.79
CA LEU A 22 -7.38 -18.44 17.27
C LEU A 22 -7.10 -19.70 18.08
N SER A 23 -7.37 -19.68 19.39
CA SER A 23 -7.15 -20.83 20.29
C SER A 23 -8.21 -21.93 20.16
N SER A 24 -9.37 -21.64 19.57
CA SER A 24 -10.49 -22.58 19.41
C SER A 24 -10.91 -22.83 17.97
N ALA A 25 -10.20 -22.21 17.01
CA ALA A 25 -10.52 -22.34 15.60
C ALA A 25 -10.18 -23.74 15.07
N GLU A 26 -11.16 -24.45 14.56
CA GLU A 26 -11.00 -25.76 13.91
C GLU A 26 -10.88 -25.67 12.39
N ALA A 27 -11.30 -24.53 11.82
CA ALA A 27 -11.24 -24.29 10.39
C ALA A 27 -10.92 -22.82 10.07
N PHE A 28 -10.24 -22.64 8.93
CA PHE A 28 -9.88 -21.32 8.42
C PHE A 28 -10.26 -21.18 6.95
N ARG A 29 -10.72 -19.99 6.58
CA ARG A 29 -10.97 -19.62 5.18
C ARG A 29 -9.76 -18.86 4.65
N PRO A 30 -9.09 -19.36 3.59
CA PRO A 30 -7.94 -18.66 3.01
C PRO A 30 -8.39 -17.54 2.08
N ARG A 31 -7.71 -16.39 2.16
CA ARG A 31 -7.81 -15.30 1.18
C ARG A 31 -6.44 -14.66 0.96
N VAL A 32 -6.28 -13.99 -0.17
CA VAL A 32 -5.09 -13.16 -0.41
C VAL A 32 -5.17 -11.91 0.44
N GLY A 33 -4.10 -11.61 1.17
CA GLY A 33 -3.91 -10.42 1.99
C GLY A 33 -2.59 -9.74 1.68
N GLY A 34 -2.28 -8.70 2.46
CA GLY A 34 -1.16 -7.80 2.22
C GLY A 34 -1.61 -6.52 1.53
N SER A 35 -1.14 -5.37 1.99
CA SER A 35 -1.62 -4.08 1.48
C SER A 35 -1.21 -3.84 0.04
N ALA A 36 0.01 -4.25 -0.35
CA ALA A 36 0.44 -4.15 -1.74
C ALA A 36 -0.42 -5.02 -2.67
N ALA A 37 -0.72 -6.27 -2.27
CA ALA A 37 -1.61 -7.15 -3.02
C ALA A 37 -3.06 -6.63 -3.05
N ALA A 38 -3.59 -6.17 -1.92
CA ALA A 38 -4.94 -5.62 -1.83
C ALA A 38 -5.14 -4.40 -2.75
N LEU A 39 -4.14 -3.51 -2.81
CA LEU A 39 -4.18 -2.36 -3.69
C LEU A 39 -4.12 -2.77 -5.17
N ALA A 40 -3.25 -3.74 -5.54
CA ALA A 40 -3.19 -4.26 -6.90
C ALA A 40 -4.53 -4.88 -7.33
N LEU A 41 -5.16 -5.69 -6.46
CA LEU A 41 -6.47 -6.28 -6.69
C LEU A 41 -7.55 -5.22 -6.85
N ALA A 42 -7.59 -4.22 -5.96
CA ALA A 42 -8.57 -3.15 -6.02
C ALA A 42 -8.45 -2.32 -7.32
N TYR A 43 -7.23 -2.03 -7.75
CA TYR A 43 -6.99 -1.27 -8.98
C TYR A 43 -7.34 -2.09 -10.24
N ALA A 44 -7.00 -3.39 -10.26
CA ALA A 44 -7.38 -4.30 -11.35
C ALA A 44 -8.90 -4.44 -11.45
N ALA A 45 -9.62 -4.54 -10.32
CA ALA A 45 -11.09 -4.60 -10.30
C ALA A 45 -11.77 -3.37 -10.90
N LEU A 46 -11.10 -2.20 -10.89
CA LEU A 46 -11.57 -0.98 -11.58
C LEU A 46 -11.26 -0.98 -13.09
N GLY A 47 -10.59 -2.01 -13.61
CA GLY A 47 -10.16 -2.13 -15.00
C GLY A 47 -8.80 -1.47 -15.27
N GLY A 48 -8.06 -1.10 -14.25
CA GLY A 48 -6.70 -0.57 -14.35
C GLY A 48 -5.65 -1.67 -14.54
N ARG A 49 -4.50 -1.32 -15.12
CA ARG A 49 -3.35 -2.24 -15.22
C ARG A 49 -2.54 -2.17 -13.93
N ALA A 50 -2.59 -3.21 -13.13
CA ALA A 50 -1.81 -3.32 -11.89
C ALA A 50 -0.80 -4.46 -11.98
N ALA A 51 0.37 -4.28 -11.38
CA ALA A 51 1.39 -5.31 -11.23
C ALA A 51 1.91 -5.34 -9.79
N LEU A 52 2.09 -6.54 -9.25
CA LEU A 52 2.72 -6.70 -7.94
C LEU A 52 4.23 -6.92 -8.12
N LEU A 53 5.03 -6.09 -7.44
CA LEU A 53 6.47 -6.22 -7.26
C LEU A 53 6.73 -6.80 -5.88
N GLY A 54 7.17 -8.06 -5.83
CA GLY A 54 7.37 -8.75 -4.55
C GLY A 54 7.89 -10.16 -4.73
N GLN A 55 7.99 -10.88 -3.62
CA GLN A 55 8.49 -12.25 -3.62
C GLN A 55 7.63 -13.16 -2.75
N LEU A 56 7.36 -14.34 -3.25
CA LEU A 56 6.62 -15.41 -2.60
C LEU A 56 7.52 -16.64 -2.41
N GLY A 57 7.13 -17.53 -1.52
CA GLY A 57 7.75 -18.85 -1.42
C GLY A 57 7.43 -19.70 -2.64
N GLU A 58 8.37 -20.54 -3.04
CA GLU A 58 8.17 -21.62 -4.01
C GLU A 58 7.39 -22.76 -3.34
N ASP A 59 6.17 -22.46 -2.90
CA ASP A 59 5.30 -23.37 -2.17
C ASP A 59 3.83 -23.23 -2.63
N ALA A 60 2.97 -24.14 -2.17
CA ALA A 60 1.56 -24.18 -2.57
C ALA A 60 0.80 -22.88 -2.24
N PHE A 61 1.21 -22.16 -1.19
CA PHE A 61 0.56 -20.91 -0.80
C PHE A 61 1.00 -19.76 -1.69
N GLY A 62 2.29 -19.71 -2.07
CA GLY A 62 2.82 -18.73 -3.00
C GLY A 62 2.16 -18.84 -4.38
N HIS A 63 2.06 -20.04 -4.92
CA HIS A 63 1.36 -20.28 -6.19
C HIS A 63 -0.12 -19.91 -6.11
N ARG A 64 -0.80 -20.31 -5.02
CA ARG A 64 -2.20 -19.93 -4.81
C ARG A 64 -2.42 -18.41 -4.79
N ILE A 65 -1.52 -17.65 -4.18
CA ILE A 65 -1.59 -16.19 -4.17
C ILE A 65 -1.40 -15.63 -5.58
N ALA A 66 -0.38 -16.12 -6.31
CA ALA A 66 -0.11 -15.69 -7.68
C ALA A 66 -1.30 -15.98 -8.62
N ASP A 67 -1.87 -17.18 -8.54
CA ASP A 67 -3.05 -17.56 -9.31
C ASP A 67 -4.24 -16.63 -9.02
N ALA A 68 -4.53 -16.39 -7.74
CA ALA A 68 -5.63 -15.51 -7.35
C ALA A 68 -5.43 -14.05 -7.81
N LEU A 69 -4.20 -13.56 -7.81
CA LEU A 69 -3.86 -12.24 -8.35
C LEU A 69 -4.05 -12.19 -9.86
N ALA A 70 -3.59 -13.22 -10.58
CA ALA A 70 -3.71 -13.32 -12.03
C ALA A 70 -5.19 -13.45 -12.45
N ASP A 71 -5.98 -14.28 -11.77
CA ASP A 71 -7.41 -14.46 -12.01
C ASP A 71 -8.19 -13.16 -11.82
N ALA A 72 -7.75 -12.31 -10.90
CA ALA A 72 -8.31 -10.97 -10.68
C ALA A 72 -7.79 -9.91 -11.68
N GLY A 73 -6.93 -10.28 -12.63
CA GLY A 73 -6.41 -9.40 -13.67
C GLY A 73 -5.17 -8.59 -13.31
N ALA A 74 -4.54 -8.86 -12.16
CA ALA A 74 -3.25 -8.25 -11.82
C ALA A 74 -2.10 -8.94 -12.56
N ASP A 75 -1.10 -8.18 -12.97
CA ASP A 75 0.10 -8.71 -13.64
C ASP A 75 1.06 -9.31 -12.59
N VAL A 76 1.27 -10.61 -12.67
CA VAL A 76 2.13 -11.38 -11.76
C VAL A 76 3.50 -11.73 -12.36
N ARG A 77 3.79 -11.29 -13.60
CA ARG A 77 5.04 -11.65 -14.31
C ARG A 77 6.29 -11.10 -13.61
N ARG A 78 6.13 -10.14 -12.73
CA ARG A 78 7.23 -9.56 -11.92
C ARG A 78 7.26 -10.08 -10.49
N LEU A 79 6.36 -11.00 -10.13
CA LEU A 79 6.48 -11.73 -8.88
C LEU A 79 7.67 -12.69 -8.95
N CYS A 80 8.51 -12.65 -7.93
CA CYS A 80 9.61 -13.58 -7.76
C CYS A 80 9.19 -14.72 -6.84
N PHE A 81 9.78 -15.89 -7.06
CA PHE A 81 9.61 -17.05 -6.19
C PHE A 81 10.96 -17.47 -5.59
N THR A 82 10.93 -18.01 -4.39
CA THR A 82 12.13 -18.51 -3.72
C THR A 82 11.86 -19.77 -2.91
N SER A 83 12.75 -20.76 -3.05
CA SER A 83 12.76 -21.94 -2.20
C SER A 83 13.48 -21.74 -0.85
N ARG A 84 14.06 -20.54 -0.63
CA ARG A 84 14.86 -20.21 0.55
C ARG A 84 14.03 -19.84 1.78
N ALA A 85 12.78 -19.50 1.58
CA ALA A 85 11.87 -19.07 2.63
C ALA A 85 10.40 -19.34 2.25
N PRO A 86 9.53 -19.62 3.23
CA PRO A 86 8.12 -19.87 2.98
C PRO A 86 7.35 -18.59 2.64
N THR A 87 6.21 -18.76 1.98
CA THR A 87 5.21 -17.71 1.82
C THR A 87 4.69 -17.25 3.17
N PRO A 88 4.58 -15.94 3.44
CA PRO A 88 4.05 -15.45 4.71
C PRO A 88 2.57 -15.80 4.89
N LEU A 89 2.18 -16.10 6.12
CA LEU A 89 0.81 -16.38 6.53
C LEU A 89 0.37 -15.41 7.61
N LEU A 90 -0.92 -15.09 7.64
CA LEU A 90 -1.53 -14.31 8.71
C LEU A 90 -2.81 -15.02 9.17
N PHE A 91 -2.82 -15.52 10.39
CA PHE A 91 -4.04 -16.08 11.00
C PHE A 91 -4.85 -14.97 11.65
N ARG A 92 -6.17 -14.99 11.44
CA ARG A 92 -7.13 -14.09 12.06
C ARG A 92 -8.27 -14.87 12.69
N GLY A 93 -8.67 -14.47 13.91
CA GLY A 93 -9.81 -15.07 14.58
C GLY A 93 -10.13 -14.40 15.90
N GLY A 94 -11.43 -14.24 16.22
CA GLY A 94 -11.91 -13.67 17.47
C GLY A 94 -11.36 -12.26 17.77
N GLY A 95 -11.11 -11.44 16.74
CA GLY A 95 -10.54 -10.10 16.90
C GLY A 95 -9.01 -10.07 17.06
N GLY A 96 -8.35 -11.25 17.10
CA GLY A 96 -6.89 -11.36 17.15
C GLY A 96 -6.24 -11.66 15.80
N ALA A 97 -4.94 -11.39 15.70
CA ALA A 97 -4.13 -11.72 14.55
C ALA A 97 -2.79 -12.33 14.98
N LEU A 98 -2.35 -13.39 14.28
CA LEU A 98 -1.06 -14.05 14.49
C LEU A 98 -0.29 -14.06 13.17
N PRO A 99 0.71 -13.20 13.00
CA PRO A 99 1.55 -13.22 11.82
C PRO A 99 2.57 -14.35 11.90
N CYS A 100 2.61 -15.20 10.87
CA CYS A 100 3.67 -16.19 10.64
C CYS A 100 4.56 -15.67 9.49
N ARG A 101 5.41 -14.69 9.80
CA ARG A 101 6.20 -13.92 8.81
C ARG A 101 7.69 -13.84 9.17
N ILE A 102 8.16 -14.63 10.13
CA ILE A 102 9.57 -14.62 10.50
C ILE A 102 10.39 -15.27 9.36
N ARG A 103 11.31 -14.50 8.79
CA ARG A 103 12.16 -14.91 7.66
C ARG A 103 11.35 -15.43 6.46
N SER A 104 10.20 -14.82 6.19
CA SER A 104 9.36 -15.18 5.05
C SER A 104 9.91 -14.63 3.72
N ALA A 105 9.43 -15.20 2.63
CA ALA A 105 9.91 -14.91 1.28
C ALA A 105 9.84 -13.43 0.89
N ASP A 106 8.76 -12.75 1.24
CA ASP A 106 8.54 -11.33 0.94
C ASP A 106 9.60 -10.40 1.55
N LEU A 107 10.16 -10.77 2.71
CA LEU A 107 11.23 -10.01 3.36
C LEU A 107 12.59 -10.17 2.66
N LEU A 108 12.75 -11.22 1.85
CA LEU A 108 14.00 -11.51 1.13
C LEU A 108 14.05 -10.86 -0.28
N TYR A 109 12.98 -10.21 -0.70
CA TYR A 109 12.94 -9.54 -2.01
C TYR A 109 14.03 -8.47 -2.11
N SER A 110 14.91 -8.60 -3.11
CA SER A 110 16.10 -7.77 -3.25
C SER A 110 16.02 -6.79 -4.40
N ALA A 111 16.76 -5.69 -4.32
CA ALA A 111 16.83 -4.68 -5.37
C ALA A 111 17.33 -5.27 -6.71
N GLY A 112 18.22 -6.28 -6.68
CA GLY A 112 18.66 -6.97 -7.89
C GLY A 112 17.55 -7.76 -8.60
N GLN A 113 16.57 -8.27 -7.86
CA GLN A 113 15.40 -8.95 -8.42
C GLN A 113 14.37 -7.94 -8.96
N LEU A 114 14.23 -6.78 -8.33
CA LEU A 114 13.37 -5.70 -8.81
C LEU A 114 13.78 -5.23 -10.21
N GLY A 115 15.07 -5.02 -10.43
CA GLY A 115 15.61 -4.38 -11.65
C GLY A 115 15.11 -2.93 -11.82
N GLU A 116 15.43 -2.31 -12.93
CA GLU A 116 15.06 -0.90 -13.20
C GLU A 116 13.97 -0.77 -14.26
N SER A 117 13.72 -1.81 -15.06
CA SER A 117 12.84 -1.75 -16.24
C SER A 117 11.36 -1.51 -15.94
N TRP A 118 10.93 -1.68 -14.69
CA TRP A 118 9.54 -1.46 -14.28
C TRP A 118 9.10 0.01 -14.43
N ALA A 119 10.02 0.95 -14.26
CA ALA A 119 9.69 2.37 -14.31
C ALA A 119 9.32 2.89 -15.71
N ALA A 120 9.68 2.14 -16.76
CA ALA A 120 9.49 2.58 -18.16
C ALA A 120 8.02 2.77 -18.56
N ASP A 121 7.11 1.96 -18.03
CA ASP A 121 5.66 2.03 -18.28
C ASP A 121 4.85 2.35 -17.01
N ALA A 122 5.52 2.75 -15.93
CA ALA A 122 4.88 3.05 -14.68
C ALA A 122 4.01 4.31 -14.73
N GLY A 123 2.76 4.17 -14.30
CA GLY A 123 1.86 5.30 -14.02
C GLY A 123 2.05 5.84 -12.60
N ALA A 124 2.26 4.93 -11.65
CA ALA A 124 2.57 5.22 -10.27
C ALA A 124 3.28 4.01 -9.62
N LEU A 125 4.01 4.29 -8.54
CA LEU A 125 4.49 3.30 -7.59
C LEU A 125 3.69 3.43 -6.31
N ALA A 126 3.09 2.34 -5.84
CA ALA A 126 2.42 2.30 -4.54
C ALA A 126 3.17 1.37 -3.58
N LEU A 127 3.24 1.74 -2.31
CA LEU A 127 3.91 0.95 -1.27
C LEU A 127 3.20 1.06 0.07
N SER A 128 3.49 0.08 0.95
CA SER A 128 2.99 0.02 2.32
C SER A 128 4.12 -0.10 3.33
N SER A 129 3.79 -0.11 4.63
CA SER A 129 4.81 -0.18 5.68
C SER A 129 5.30 -1.60 6.00
N ALA A 130 4.53 -2.64 5.67
CA ALA A 130 4.81 -3.98 6.19
C ALA A 130 6.18 -4.55 5.76
N CYS A 131 6.69 -4.18 4.58
CA CYS A 131 8.02 -4.57 4.10
C CYS A 131 9.14 -3.59 4.47
N LEU A 132 8.84 -2.53 5.22
CA LEU A 132 9.84 -1.57 5.70
C LEU A 132 10.52 -2.01 7.01
N VAL A 133 10.17 -3.15 7.57
CA VAL A 133 10.91 -3.78 8.68
C VAL A 133 12.36 -4.02 8.27
N ASP A 134 13.25 -4.19 9.23
CA ASP A 134 14.66 -4.45 8.96
C ASP A 134 14.86 -5.77 8.19
N SER A 135 15.01 -5.64 6.88
CA SER A 135 15.07 -6.76 5.94
C SER A 135 15.66 -6.33 4.59
N PRO A 136 16.11 -7.25 3.74
CA PRO A 136 16.49 -6.95 2.35
C PRO A 136 15.40 -6.18 1.58
N CYS A 137 14.12 -6.49 1.80
CA CYS A 137 13.00 -5.84 1.12
C CYS A 137 12.92 -4.33 1.43
N ARG A 138 13.32 -3.88 2.62
CA ARG A 138 13.40 -2.44 2.95
C ARG A 138 14.37 -1.70 2.02
N PHE A 139 15.53 -2.28 1.72
CA PHE A 139 16.49 -1.69 0.78
C PHE A 139 15.97 -1.70 -0.65
N THR A 140 15.17 -2.72 -1.01
CA THR A 140 14.46 -2.77 -2.29
C THR A 140 13.47 -1.62 -2.43
N HIS A 141 12.75 -1.27 -1.36
CA HIS A 141 11.86 -0.10 -1.35
C HIS A 141 12.65 1.21 -1.56
N LEU A 142 13.79 1.39 -0.90
CA LEU A 142 14.62 2.57 -1.14
C LEU A 142 15.11 2.65 -2.59
N SER A 143 15.59 1.53 -3.15
CA SER A 143 16.01 1.47 -4.56
C SER A 143 14.86 1.79 -5.53
N ALA A 144 13.65 1.30 -5.23
CA ALA A 144 12.46 1.59 -6.03
C ALA A 144 12.09 3.08 -5.96
N LEU A 145 12.18 3.70 -4.78
CA LEU A 145 11.91 5.12 -4.58
C LEU A 145 12.92 5.99 -5.34
N ASP A 146 14.20 5.64 -5.30
CA ASP A 146 15.25 6.33 -6.08
C ASP A 146 14.96 6.24 -7.60
N THR A 147 14.59 5.03 -8.08
CA THR A 147 14.22 4.82 -9.49
C THR A 147 12.96 5.59 -9.87
N ALA A 148 11.93 5.57 -9.01
CA ALA A 148 10.69 6.33 -9.21
C ALA A 148 10.98 7.83 -9.33
N HIS A 149 11.77 8.37 -8.40
CA HIS A 149 12.14 9.79 -8.39
C HIS A 149 12.93 10.18 -9.65
N ALA A 150 13.95 9.39 -10.01
CA ALA A 150 14.77 9.64 -11.21
C ALA A 150 13.94 9.57 -12.51
N SER A 151 12.91 8.75 -12.55
CA SER A 151 12.03 8.55 -13.70
C SER A 151 10.79 9.45 -13.69
N GLY A 152 10.58 10.24 -12.65
CA GLY A 152 9.39 11.09 -12.48
C GLY A 152 8.11 10.30 -12.28
N VAL A 153 8.21 9.05 -11.77
CA VAL A 153 7.07 8.19 -11.44
C VAL A 153 6.52 8.60 -10.07
N PRO A 154 5.23 8.94 -9.98
CA PRO A 154 4.62 9.35 -8.72
C PRO A 154 4.56 8.22 -7.70
N VAL A 155 4.73 8.56 -6.43
CA VAL A 155 4.72 7.62 -5.31
C VAL A 155 3.46 7.81 -4.48
N CYS A 156 2.66 6.75 -4.35
CA CYS A 156 1.53 6.65 -3.44
C CYS A 156 1.92 5.81 -2.22
N PHE A 157 1.88 6.39 -1.03
CA PHE A 157 2.14 5.67 0.19
C PHE A 157 0.85 5.42 0.95
N VAL A 158 0.56 4.14 1.18
CA VAL A 158 -0.54 3.66 2.03
C VAL A 158 0.11 2.98 3.23
N PRO A 159 0.31 3.66 4.38
CA PRO A 159 1.07 3.12 5.49
C PRO A 159 0.56 1.76 5.98
N ALA A 160 -0.75 1.57 6.09
CA ALA A 160 -1.37 0.33 6.49
C ALA A 160 -0.70 -0.26 7.75
N LEU A 161 -0.63 0.57 8.79
CA LEU A 161 0.17 0.29 9.99
C LEU A 161 -0.34 -0.95 10.71
N ARG A 162 0.58 -1.88 10.96
CA ARG A 162 0.31 -3.14 11.67
C ARG A 162 1.37 -3.32 12.77
N PRO A 163 1.17 -2.76 13.97
CA PRO A 163 2.15 -2.82 15.05
C PRO A 163 2.63 -4.26 15.38
N ALA A 164 1.74 -5.25 15.24
CA ALA A 164 2.09 -6.66 15.47
C ALA A 164 3.17 -7.23 14.53
N LEU A 165 3.48 -6.56 13.42
CA LEU A 165 4.58 -6.95 12.50
C LEU A 165 5.92 -6.35 12.87
N TRP A 166 5.98 -5.49 13.89
CA TRP A 166 7.14 -4.68 14.22
C TRP A 166 7.70 -5.03 15.61
N PRO A 167 8.99 -4.85 15.84
CA PRO A 167 9.59 -5.05 17.17
C PRO A 167 9.00 -4.14 18.23
N SER A 168 8.60 -2.91 17.86
CA SER A 168 7.92 -1.94 18.71
C SER A 168 7.20 -0.87 17.88
N GLU A 169 6.20 -0.21 18.46
CA GLU A 169 5.53 0.94 17.83
C GLU A 169 6.51 2.07 17.54
N LYS A 170 7.49 2.29 18.42
CA LYS A 170 8.54 3.28 18.19
C LYS A 170 9.34 2.97 16.92
N THR A 171 9.76 1.73 16.71
CA THR A 171 10.52 1.33 15.51
C THR A 171 9.66 1.48 14.26
N LEU A 172 8.37 1.10 14.32
CA LEU A 172 7.42 1.30 13.24
C LEU A 172 7.31 2.78 12.89
N ARG A 173 7.00 3.63 13.87
CA ARG A 173 6.84 5.08 13.72
C ARG A 173 8.09 5.72 13.12
N ASP A 174 9.24 5.51 13.75
CA ASP A 174 10.51 6.12 13.31
C ASP A 174 10.88 5.71 11.88
N THR A 175 10.60 4.45 11.51
CA THR A 175 10.86 3.96 10.15
C THR A 175 9.88 4.57 9.15
N VAL A 176 8.59 4.53 9.41
CA VAL A 176 7.57 5.06 8.48
C VAL A 176 7.76 6.54 8.25
N LEU A 177 8.09 7.32 9.29
CA LEU A 177 8.38 8.75 9.16
C LEU A 177 9.58 9.04 8.22
N GLN A 178 10.56 8.12 8.10
CA GLN A 178 11.68 8.26 7.15
C GLN A 178 11.23 8.06 5.68
N PHE A 179 10.14 7.34 5.44
CA PHE A 179 9.62 7.09 4.09
C PHE A 179 8.59 8.13 3.63
N LEU A 180 7.95 8.85 4.55
CA LEU A 180 6.96 9.89 4.20
C LEU A 180 7.49 10.96 3.23
N PRO A 181 8.76 11.43 3.33
CA PRO A 181 9.28 12.44 2.41
C PRO A 181 9.34 12.01 0.94
N PHE A 182 9.28 10.72 0.64
CA PHE A 182 9.28 10.20 -0.73
C PHE A 182 7.87 10.13 -1.35
N ALA A 183 6.81 10.29 -0.54
CA ALA A 183 5.44 10.18 -1.03
C ALA A 183 4.97 11.48 -1.70
N ASP A 184 4.33 11.34 -2.85
CA ASP A 184 3.54 12.40 -3.49
C ASP A 184 2.08 12.35 -3.02
N LEU A 185 1.55 11.14 -2.85
CA LEU A 185 0.20 10.86 -2.38
C LEU A 185 0.29 10.04 -1.10
N LEU A 186 -0.50 10.39 -0.10
CA LEU A 186 -0.58 9.68 1.17
C LEU A 186 -2.04 9.33 1.46
N VAL A 187 -2.31 8.07 1.76
CA VAL A 187 -3.65 7.59 2.13
C VAL A 187 -3.54 6.91 3.48
N LEU A 188 -4.20 7.45 4.50
CA LEU A 188 -4.12 6.94 5.87
C LEU A 188 -5.43 7.16 6.63
N THR A 189 -5.56 6.46 7.74
CA THR A 189 -6.64 6.66 8.71
C THR A 189 -6.25 7.67 9.78
N GLU A 190 -7.24 8.16 10.53
CA GLU A 190 -7.02 9.02 11.69
C GLU A 190 -6.19 8.34 12.79
N ASP A 191 -6.43 7.05 13.04
CA ASP A 191 -5.64 6.26 14.00
C ASP A 191 -4.18 6.11 13.57
N GLU A 192 -3.93 5.93 12.26
CA GLU A 192 -2.57 5.90 11.71
C GLU A 192 -1.87 7.26 11.83
N MET A 193 -2.60 8.33 11.58
CA MET A 193 -2.06 9.69 11.78
C MET A 193 -1.71 9.92 13.26
N GLU A 194 -2.56 9.53 14.18
CA GLU A 194 -2.29 9.62 15.63
C GLU A 194 -1.03 8.83 16.00
N LEU A 195 -0.92 7.59 15.53
CA LEU A 195 0.24 6.75 15.81
C LEU A 195 1.54 7.36 15.25
N LEU A 196 1.50 7.96 14.05
CA LEU A 196 2.69 8.53 13.41
C LEU A 196 3.07 9.89 13.97
N LEU A 197 2.11 10.77 14.26
CA LEU A 197 2.34 12.18 14.55
C LEU A 197 1.97 12.59 15.97
N ASP A 198 1.49 11.63 16.78
CA ASP A 198 1.06 11.84 18.17
C ASP A 198 -0.01 12.95 18.27
N THR A 199 -0.94 12.97 17.30
CA THR A 199 -2.03 13.94 17.25
C THR A 199 -3.25 13.42 16.50
N ARG A 200 -4.44 13.66 17.08
CA ARG A 200 -5.73 13.52 16.40
C ARG A 200 -6.21 14.83 15.78
N ALA A 201 -5.57 15.93 16.09
CA ALA A 201 -5.86 17.21 15.45
C ALA A 201 -5.38 17.18 14.00
N TYR A 202 -6.25 16.76 13.08
CA TYR A 202 -5.87 16.58 11.68
C TYR A 202 -5.28 17.84 11.04
N GLN A 203 -5.69 19.03 11.46
CA GLN A 203 -5.09 20.29 10.98
C GLN A 203 -3.59 20.37 11.32
N VAL A 204 -3.21 19.91 12.52
CA VAL A 204 -1.80 19.88 12.94
C VAL A 204 -1.05 18.79 12.17
N GLY A 205 -1.62 17.58 12.06
CA GLY A 205 -1.04 16.48 11.31
C GLY A 205 -0.82 16.85 9.84
N LEU A 206 -1.84 17.42 9.17
CA LEU A 206 -1.77 17.86 7.79
C LEU A 206 -0.71 18.95 7.56
N PHE A 207 -0.53 19.86 8.52
CA PHE A 207 0.51 20.87 8.42
C PHE A 207 1.89 20.23 8.30
N PHE A 208 2.16 19.15 9.05
CA PHE A 208 3.42 18.40 8.93
C PHE A 208 3.50 17.60 7.62
N LEU A 209 2.45 16.86 7.27
CA LEU A 209 2.43 16.00 6.09
C LEU A 209 2.57 16.80 4.78
N LEU A 210 1.86 17.92 4.65
CA LEU A 210 1.85 18.73 3.43
C LEU A 210 3.04 19.69 3.30
N ARG A 211 3.93 19.80 4.28
CA ARG A 211 5.15 20.62 4.18
C ARG A 211 6.23 20.02 3.28
N GLY A 212 6.25 18.70 3.14
CA GLY A 212 7.21 17.95 2.34
C GLY A 212 6.82 17.86 0.86
N HIS A 213 7.13 16.72 0.25
CA HIS A 213 6.76 16.41 -1.14
C HIS A 213 5.30 16.00 -1.30
N VAL A 214 4.62 15.59 -0.24
CA VAL A 214 3.23 15.17 -0.27
C VAL A 214 2.36 16.28 -0.86
N GLN A 215 1.66 15.95 -1.93
CA GLN A 215 0.81 16.88 -2.67
C GLN A 215 -0.66 16.71 -2.35
N LEU A 216 -1.06 15.47 -2.00
CA LEU A 216 -2.41 15.14 -1.61
C LEU A 216 -2.39 14.11 -0.48
N VAL A 217 -3.21 14.37 0.54
CA VAL A 217 -3.51 13.43 1.63
C VAL A 217 -4.97 13.04 1.53
N LEU A 218 -5.27 11.73 1.44
CA LEU A 218 -6.58 11.18 1.78
C LEU A 218 -6.55 10.75 3.23
N LEU A 219 -7.42 11.31 4.04
CA LEU A 219 -7.58 10.98 5.45
C LEU A 219 -8.95 10.38 5.69
N GLN A 220 -8.99 9.12 6.12
CA GLN A 220 -10.21 8.47 6.54
C GLN A 220 -10.42 8.70 8.03
N THR A 221 -11.58 9.25 8.36
CA THR A 221 -12.06 9.48 9.72
C THR A 221 -13.34 8.67 10.00
N ALA A 222 -13.85 8.71 11.21
CA ALA A 222 -15.14 8.12 11.55
C ALA A 222 -16.31 8.78 10.79
N GLU A 223 -16.18 10.04 10.37
CA GLU A 223 -17.22 10.81 9.69
C GLU A 223 -17.23 10.61 8.16
N GLY A 224 -16.12 10.13 7.59
CA GLY A 224 -15.96 9.96 6.15
C GLY A 224 -14.52 10.10 5.68
N VAL A 225 -14.35 10.39 4.40
CA VAL A 225 -13.04 10.56 3.79
C VAL A 225 -12.81 12.02 3.40
N HIS A 226 -11.67 12.54 3.76
CA HIS A 226 -11.22 13.89 3.42
C HIS A 226 -10.06 13.81 2.43
N ALA A 227 -10.04 14.71 1.44
CA ALA A 227 -8.88 14.95 0.58
C ALA A 227 -8.35 16.35 0.83
N PHE A 228 -7.06 16.43 1.12
CA PHE A 228 -6.37 17.70 1.38
C PHE A 228 -5.20 17.89 0.43
N THR A 229 -5.14 19.07 -0.16
CA THR A 229 -3.93 19.64 -0.75
C THR A 229 -3.53 20.89 0.05
N ARG A 230 -2.44 21.54 -0.32
CA ARG A 230 -2.09 22.84 0.29
C ARG A 230 -3.10 23.94 0.00
N ALA A 231 -3.89 23.81 -1.05
CA ALA A 231 -4.79 24.87 -1.56
C ALA A 231 -6.28 24.57 -1.41
N ALA A 232 -6.66 23.30 -1.26
CA ALA A 232 -8.05 22.88 -1.31
C ALA A 232 -8.33 21.67 -0.41
N HIS A 233 -9.61 21.53 -0.05
CA HIS A 233 -10.14 20.42 0.73
C HIS A 233 -11.45 19.95 0.11
N ALA A 234 -11.63 18.62 0.05
CA ALA A 234 -12.90 17.99 -0.30
C ALA A 234 -13.26 16.97 0.78
N PHE A 235 -14.55 16.68 0.94
CA PHE A 235 -15.05 15.75 1.95
C PHE A 235 -16.18 14.89 1.39
N TRP A 236 -16.13 13.60 1.66
CA TRP A 236 -17.17 12.62 1.33
C TRP A 236 -17.75 12.06 2.64
N PRO A 237 -18.85 12.61 3.13
CA PRO A 237 -19.46 12.18 4.38
C PRO A 237 -19.97 10.74 4.27
N GLY A 238 -19.73 9.94 5.31
CA GLY A 238 -20.17 8.56 5.39
C GLY A 238 -19.44 7.58 4.45
N LEU A 239 -18.50 8.05 3.60
CA LEU A 239 -17.66 7.17 2.82
C LEU A 239 -16.68 6.45 3.75
N SER A 240 -16.68 5.11 3.71
CA SER A 240 -15.74 4.28 4.43
C SER A 240 -15.33 3.12 3.53
N ALA A 241 -14.03 2.92 3.37
CA ALA A 241 -13.46 1.82 2.63
C ALA A 241 -12.03 1.56 3.13
N PRO A 242 -11.46 0.36 2.92
CA PRO A 242 -10.05 0.13 3.21
C PRO A 242 -9.15 1.18 2.53
N PRO A 243 -8.07 1.65 3.18
CA PRO A 243 -7.16 2.65 2.59
C PRO A 243 -6.62 2.23 1.22
N GLU A 244 -6.40 0.94 1.00
CA GLU A 244 -5.95 0.39 -0.27
C GLU A 244 -6.99 0.59 -1.39
N GLU A 245 -8.27 0.42 -1.09
CA GLU A 245 -9.36 0.69 -2.05
C GLU A 245 -9.50 2.18 -2.35
N LEU A 246 -9.37 3.04 -1.34
CA LEU A 246 -9.39 4.49 -1.53
C LEU A 246 -8.22 4.94 -2.41
N ALA A 247 -7.02 4.39 -2.15
CA ALA A 247 -5.84 4.65 -2.97
C ALA A 247 -6.03 4.17 -4.42
N ALA A 248 -6.59 2.97 -4.61
CA ALA A 248 -6.88 2.43 -5.93
C ALA A 248 -7.86 3.32 -6.71
N ARG A 249 -8.96 3.76 -6.10
CA ARG A 249 -9.94 4.67 -6.72
C ARG A 249 -9.30 6.00 -7.09
N LEU A 250 -8.55 6.61 -6.18
CA LEU A 250 -7.83 7.86 -6.41
C LEU A 250 -6.89 7.74 -7.61
N LEU A 251 -6.00 6.74 -7.59
CA LEU A 251 -5.01 6.52 -8.65
C LEU A 251 -5.68 6.22 -10.00
N PHE A 252 -6.76 5.44 -10.00
CA PHE A 252 -7.52 5.13 -11.21
C PHE A 252 -8.16 6.38 -11.82
N ARG A 253 -8.73 7.27 -11.00
CA ARG A 253 -9.30 8.54 -11.47
C ARG A 253 -8.23 9.49 -11.99
N LEU A 254 -7.07 9.56 -11.33
CA LEU A 254 -5.94 10.37 -11.78
C LEU A 254 -5.39 9.88 -13.12
N ASP A 255 -5.26 8.57 -13.31
CA ASP A 255 -4.84 7.98 -14.58
C ASP A 255 -5.87 8.25 -15.71
N ALA A 256 -7.17 8.11 -15.41
CA ALA A 256 -8.25 8.39 -16.37
C ALA A 256 -8.30 9.85 -16.83
N GLN A 257 -7.89 10.78 -15.96
CA GLN A 257 -7.86 12.22 -16.26
C GLN A 257 -6.53 12.67 -16.90
N ASP A 258 -5.56 11.76 -17.11
CA ASP A 258 -4.19 12.09 -17.51
C ASP A 258 -3.60 13.23 -16.63
N ALA A 259 -3.97 13.21 -15.37
CA ALA A 259 -3.63 14.24 -14.41
C ALA A 259 -2.19 14.06 -13.95
N ALA A 260 -1.31 14.94 -14.41
CA ALA A 260 0.01 15.03 -13.82
C ALA A 260 -0.13 15.46 -12.35
N LEU A 261 0.51 14.75 -11.39
CA LEU A 261 0.48 15.08 -9.97
C LEU A 261 0.79 16.55 -9.68
N LYS A 262 1.71 17.16 -10.45
CA LYS A 262 2.01 18.60 -10.36
C LYS A 262 0.78 19.50 -10.53
N LYS A 263 -0.30 18.97 -11.15
CA LYS A 263 -1.57 19.70 -11.29
C LYS A 263 -2.45 19.58 -10.05
N LEU A 264 -2.28 18.56 -9.20
CA LEU A 264 -3.09 18.36 -7.99
C LEU A 264 -3.02 19.56 -7.03
N MET A 265 -1.87 20.20 -6.93
CA MET A 265 -1.72 21.43 -6.13
C MET A 265 -2.58 22.59 -6.63
N LYS A 266 -3.09 22.53 -7.85
CA LYS A 266 -3.97 23.55 -8.48
C LYS A 266 -5.43 23.14 -8.47
N TYR A 267 -5.77 21.96 -7.94
CA TYR A 267 -7.16 21.50 -7.89
C TYR A 267 -7.96 22.39 -6.93
N SER A 268 -9.13 22.84 -7.41
CA SER A 268 -10.17 23.40 -6.55
C SER A 268 -10.83 22.30 -5.72
N ALA A 269 -11.58 22.68 -4.69
CA ALA A 269 -12.37 21.74 -3.91
C ALA A 269 -13.32 20.92 -4.81
N ALA A 270 -13.95 21.55 -5.80
CA ALA A 270 -14.82 20.88 -6.77
C ALA A 270 -14.06 19.84 -7.61
N ALA A 271 -12.83 20.14 -8.04
CA ALA A 271 -11.99 19.19 -8.77
C ALA A 271 -11.55 18.02 -7.88
N LEU A 272 -11.20 18.27 -6.62
CA LEU A 272 -10.90 17.21 -5.66
C LEU A 272 -12.11 16.29 -5.45
N GLN A 273 -13.33 16.84 -5.40
CA GLN A 273 -14.58 16.09 -5.19
C GLN A 273 -14.83 15.04 -6.28
N THR A 274 -14.18 15.12 -7.43
CA THR A 274 -14.31 14.13 -8.53
C THR A 274 -13.37 12.95 -8.42
N LEU A 275 -12.49 12.90 -7.41
CA LEU A 275 -11.43 11.89 -7.28
C LEU A 275 -11.89 10.58 -6.63
N LEU A 276 -13.02 10.57 -5.91
CA LEU A 276 -13.56 9.35 -5.26
C LEU A 276 -15.02 9.07 -5.67
#